data_5bbf25941086e47678a11b16728d560b
#
_entry.id   5bbf25941086e47678a11b16728d560b
#
_cell.length_a   1.000
_cell.length_b   1.000
_cell.length_c   1.000
_cell.angle_alpha   90.00
_cell.angle_beta   90.00
_cell.angle_gamma   90.00
#
_symmetry.space_group_name_H-M   'P 1'
#
loop_
_entity.id
_entity.type
_entity.pdbx_description
1 polymer ?
#
loop_
_entity_poly.entity_id
_entity_poly.type
_entity_poly.pdbx_seq_one_letter_code
_entity_poly.pdbx_strand_id
1 'polypeptide(L)'
;MRTIKSFLWLLLALLVSTPLHADDFSVTWPFDKGAGNVTSGTPSVAGAVSYSNVRLGNQLGYVDARKTGDVTLSLIQPKVKAADNKEENAVTISLKMKKGLRFTPQQLTFNASRYGTNGGALDIVASSGDKNATIATAFRPARNDAYDKCSYSLSAMGETTEELNIKIYIKSLDINKQVGLGNIVITGVVSGTAETVSSYTLTTKVSDAKAGTVVSDPAAETLDEDTPVTLTATENFGYHFDHWADASGASISKENPYSFNISANTDLTAVYTAKNVYALHLSMTNGALDNNVTVYPAGHVVDGTHFYEDGTDVKLTTHNNKILTFTHWEDNSTLPERTLRMDSEKKVVANFSACDYIVAWDLHDTSIGQDRAADYASESENAGLLQLRNAEGVSKGWLSSMMRDKWSARVWKNLSEKNYFEISFSTKGYYNIKVAAAVGDDFNGHSIVNMQASKNGTDFKTIGTYNLPNRGWDEQEFALPSEFEGQDKV
;
A
#
# COMPACT_ATOMS: atom_id res chain seq x y z
N MET A 1 -54.47 44.19 1.16
CA MET A 1 -53.18 44.46 0.60
C MET A 1 -52.31 45.12 1.65
N ARG A 2 -51.37 44.33 2.28
CA ARG A 2 -50.37 44.88 3.18
C ARG A 2 -49.03 44.40 2.63
N THR A 3 -48.29 45.33 2.09
CA THR A 3 -46.88 45.16 1.59
C THR A 3 -45.96 45.07 2.78
N ILE A 4 -45.31 43.89 2.93
CA ILE A 4 -44.20 43.68 3.88
C ILE A 4 -42.92 44.09 3.17
N LYS A 5 -42.34 45.23 3.62
CA LYS A 5 -40.99 45.64 3.23
C LYS A 5 -39.96 44.83 4.04
N SER A 6 -39.25 43.93 3.36
CA SER A 6 -38.09 43.26 3.93
C SER A 6 -36.95 44.26 4.10
N PHE A 7 -36.58 44.54 5.34
CA PHE A 7 -35.35 45.28 5.68
C PHE A 7 -34.18 44.28 5.68
N LEU A 8 -33.34 44.37 4.67
CA LEU A 8 -32.07 43.68 4.61
C LEU A 8 -31.12 44.45 5.53
N TRP A 9 -30.80 43.89 6.71
CA TRP A 9 -29.76 44.39 7.57
C TRP A 9 -28.41 43.92 7.00
N LEU A 10 -27.70 44.85 6.35
CA LEU A 10 -26.31 44.68 6.00
C LEU A 10 -25.51 44.84 7.30
N LEU A 11 -25.11 43.76 7.93
CA LEU A 11 -24.23 43.77 9.09
C LEU A 11 -22.82 44.04 8.56
N LEU A 12 -22.47 45.32 8.48
CA LEU A 12 -21.08 45.77 8.23
C LEU A 12 -20.32 45.47 9.52
N ALA A 13 -19.66 44.30 9.62
CA ALA A 13 -18.72 44.02 10.67
C ALA A 13 -17.52 44.91 10.49
N LEU A 14 -17.47 46.00 11.23
CA LEU A 14 -16.30 46.85 11.38
C LEU A 14 -15.25 46.03 12.15
N LEU A 15 -14.41 45.26 11.44
CA LEU A 15 -13.24 44.63 12.02
C LEU A 15 -12.25 45.75 12.40
N VAL A 16 -12.34 46.16 13.66
CA VAL A 16 -11.29 47.01 14.25
C VAL A 16 -10.03 46.16 14.36
N SER A 17 -9.08 46.38 13.48
CA SER A 17 -7.74 45.77 13.56
C SER A 17 -7.05 46.29 14.83
N THR A 18 -7.09 45.53 15.90
CA THR A 18 -6.26 45.80 17.08
C THR A 18 -4.83 45.38 16.76
N PRO A 19 -3.81 46.22 17.05
CA PRO A 19 -2.42 45.80 16.90
C PRO A 19 -2.17 44.59 17.85
N LEU A 20 -1.74 43.49 17.31
CA LEU A 20 -1.20 42.40 18.14
C LEU A 20 0.15 42.88 18.68
N HIS A 21 0.22 43.12 20.00
CA HIS A 21 1.51 43.14 20.68
C HIS A 21 2.15 41.75 20.57
N ALA A 22 3.48 41.65 20.75
CA ALA A 22 4.21 40.39 20.65
C ALA A 22 3.62 39.34 21.57
N ASP A 23 2.67 38.54 21.05
CA ASP A 23 1.92 37.56 21.82
C ASP A 23 2.37 36.14 21.43
N ASP A 24 2.36 35.27 22.42
CA ASP A 24 2.60 33.85 22.18
C ASP A 24 1.57 33.29 21.20
N PHE A 25 2.06 32.62 20.17
CA PHE A 25 1.27 32.10 19.09
C PHE A 25 1.59 30.63 18.83
N SER A 26 0.59 29.85 18.50
CA SER A 26 0.79 28.46 18.10
C SER A 26 -0.15 28.04 16.99
N VAL A 27 0.28 27.08 16.19
CA VAL A 27 -0.58 26.33 15.25
C VAL A 27 -0.41 24.86 15.52
N THR A 28 -1.54 24.13 15.61
CA THR A 28 -1.58 22.72 15.95
C THR A 28 -2.22 21.90 14.84
N TRP A 29 -1.53 20.84 14.42
CA TRP A 29 -2.03 19.77 13.54
C TRP A 29 -2.13 18.48 14.36
N PRO A 30 -3.33 17.97 14.64
CA PRO A 30 -3.51 16.86 15.60
C PRO A 30 -2.88 15.55 15.14
N PHE A 31 -2.96 15.18 13.87
CA PHE A 31 -2.44 13.91 13.36
C PHE A 31 -2.89 12.69 14.23
N ASP A 32 -4.18 12.61 14.47
CA ASP A 32 -4.80 11.64 15.37
C ASP A 32 -5.79 10.67 14.71
N LYS A 33 -5.89 10.72 13.38
CA LYS A 33 -6.81 9.89 12.57
C LYS A 33 -6.03 9.21 11.44
N GLY A 34 -6.68 8.32 10.69
CA GLY A 34 -6.14 7.63 9.54
C GLY A 34 -6.24 8.41 8.22
N ALA A 35 -6.40 7.71 7.14
CA ALA A 35 -6.45 8.29 5.79
C ALA A 35 -7.42 9.47 5.64
N GLY A 36 -6.97 10.53 4.99
CA GLY A 36 -7.80 11.69 4.65
C GLY A 36 -7.88 12.78 5.72
N ASN A 37 -6.95 12.87 6.62
CA ASN A 37 -7.18 13.41 7.92
C ASN A 37 -6.78 14.83 8.23
N VAL A 38 -5.60 15.27 7.93
CA VAL A 38 -5.13 16.61 8.35
C VAL A 38 -4.69 17.38 7.13
N THR A 39 -5.51 18.36 6.74
CA THR A 39 -5.18 19.25 5.64
C THR A 39 -4.76 20.64 6.14
N SER A 40 -5.22 21.04 7.32
CA SER A 40 -4.90 22.36 7.90
C SER A 40 -4.68 22.30 9.41
N GLY A 41 -3.90 23.23 9.93
CA GLY A 41 -3.68 23.42 11.36
C GLY A 41 -4.65 24.43 11.97
N THR A 42 -4.84 24.32 13.28
CA THR A 42 -5.66 25.24 14.07
C THR A 42 -4.76 26.26 14.75
N PRO A 43 -4.86 27.57 14.42
CA PRO A 43 -4.10 28.62 15.08
C PRO A 43 -4.70 28.98 16.44
N SER A 44 -3.85 29.33 17.41
CA SER A 44 -4.27 29.83 18.73
C SER A 44 -4.95 31.21 18.69
N VAL A 45 -4.62 32.00 17.66
CA VAL A 45 -5.25 33.32 17.41
C VAL A 45 -5.99 33.24 16.08
N ALA A 46 -7.31 33.27 16.18
CA ALA A 46 -8.17 33.26 15.00
C ALA A 46 -7.91 34.48 14.10
N GLY A 47 -7.81 34.26 12.80
CA GLY A 47 -7.58 35.30 11.81
C GLY A 47 -6.14 35.79 11.69
N ALA A 48 -5.19 35.22 12.39
CA ALA A 48 -3.75 35.56 12.25
C ALA A 48 -3.08 34.82 11.06
N VAL A 49 -3.67 33.76 10.57
CA VAL A 49 -3.11 32.90 9.55
C VAL A 49 -3.87 33.04 8.24
N SER A 50 -3.18 33.21 7.12
CA SER A 50 -3.78 33.12 5.78
C SER A 50 -4.05 31.65 5.47
N TYR A 51 -3.07 30.77 5.69
CA TYR A 51 -3.26 29.32 5.59
C TYR A 51 -2.24 28.57 6.45
N SER A 52 -2.60 27.33 6.79
CA SER A 52 -1.77 26.41 7.55
C SER A 52 -1.98 25.00 7.03
N ASN A 53 -1.22 24.61 6.01
CA ASN A 53 -1.47 23.37 5.27
C ASN A 53 -0.55 22.23 5.72
N VAL A 54 -1.00 21.01 5.46
CA VAL A 54 -0.14 19.83 5.48
C VAL A 54 -0.36 18.99 4.23
N ARG A 55 0.71 18.53 3.62
CA ARG A 55 0.71 17.73 2.40
C ARG A 55 1.64 16.53 2.56
N LEU A 56 1.22 15.37 2.05
CA LEU A 56 2.09 14.22 1.87
C LEU A 56 2.66 14.20 0.46
N GLY A 57 3.95 13.91 0.35
CA GLY A 57 4.56 13.55 -0.92
C GLY A 57 3.90 12.30 -1.53
N ASN A 58 3.90 12.19 -2.85
CA ASN A 58 3.16 11.17 -3.60
C ASN A 58 3.62 9.71 -3.31
N GLN A 59 4.85 9.55 -2.79
CA GLN A 59 5.39 8.27 -2.35
C GLN A 59 5.04 7.91 -0.89
N LEU A 60 4.22 8.72 -0.24
CA LEU A 60 3.68 8.46 1.09
C LEU A 60 2.17 8.24 1.01
N GLY A 61 1.62 7.56 2.00
CA GLY A 61 0.18 7.41 2.16
C GLY A 61 -0.22 7.29 3.63
N TYR A 62 -1.35 7.90 4.00
CA TYR A 62 -1.99 7.58 5.27
C TYR A 62 -2.60 6.18 5.19
N VAL A 63 -2.39 5.37 6.23
CA VAL A 63 -2.96 4.01 6.29
C VAL A 63 -4.00 3.89 7.38
N ASP A 64 -3.68 4.35 8.60
CA ASP A 64 -4.55 4.19 9.77
C ASP A 64 -4.12 5.18 10.87
N ALA A 65 -4.79 5.13 12.02
CA ALA A 65 -4.34 5.74 13.24
C ALA A 65 -4.14 4.67 14.32
N ARG A 66 -3.06 4.79 15.08
CA ARG A 66 -2.72 3.83 16.12
C ARG A 66 -2.53 4.50 17.48
N LYS A 67 -3.17 3.95 18.50
CA LYS A 67 -2.86 4.31 19.88
C LYS A 67 -1.50 3.76 20.27
N THR A 68 -0.60 4.64 20.69
CA THR A 68 0.78 4.32 21.07
C THR A 68 1.04 4.99 22.42
N GLY A 69 1.10 4.19 23.49
CA GLY A 69 1.09 4.73 24.85
C GLY A 69 -0.19 5.50 25.17
N ASP A 70 -0.06 6.77 25.55
CA ASP A 70 -1.16 7.68 25.87
C ASP A 70 -1.59 8.59 24.68
N VAL A 71 -0.95 8.47 23.51
CA VAL A 71 -1.24 9.27 22.33
C VAL A 71 -1.81 8.44 21.19
N THR A 72 -2.54 9.08 20.29
CA THR A 72 -2.92 8.52 18.99
C THR A 72 -2.05 9.15 17.92
N LEU A 73 -1.50 8.33 17.01
CA LEU A 73 -0.61 8.75 15.93
C LEU A 73 -1.22 8.37 14.60
N SER A 74 -1.23 9.27 13.63
CA SER A 74 -1.54 8.94 12.22
C SER A 74 -0.39 8.15 11.62
N LEU A 75 -0.68 7.00 11.04
CA LEU A 75 0.31 6.13 10.42
C LEU A 75 0.53 6.51 8.97
N ILE A 76 1.78 6.79 8.63
CA ILE A 76 2.24 7.14 7.28
C ILE A 76 3.11 6.00 6.77
N GLN A 77 2.75 5.47 5.61
CA GLN A 77 3.45 4.35 4.98
C GLN A 77 4.16 4.80 3.71
N PRO A 78 5.47 4.57 3.59
CA PRO A 78 6.19 4.70 2.32
C PRO A 78 5.69 3.68 1.30
N LYS A 79 5.43 4.13 0.07
CA LYS A 79 5.07 3.28 -1.08
C LYS A 79 6.29 2.75 -1.81
N VAL A 80 7.44 3.39 -1.63
CA VAL A 80 8.74 3.01 -2.21
C VAL A 80 9.84 3.10 -1.16
N LYS A 81 10.97 2.45 -1.41
CA LYS A 81 12.17 2.65 -0.59
C LYS A 81 12.74 4.04 -0.86
N ALA A 82 13.07 4.78 0.19
CA ALA A 82 13.61 6.13 0.10
C ALA A 82 14.84 6.27 1.01
N ALA A 83 16.00 6.54 0.42
CA ALA A 83 17.24 6.82 1.15
C ALA A 83 17.51 8.32 1.26
N ASP A 84 17.07 9.09 0.29
CA ASP A 84 17.37 10.52 0.13
C ASP A 84 16.15 11.38 0.47
N ASN A 85 16.42 12.68 0.71
CA ASN A 85 15.39 13.68 0.92
C ASN A 85 14.84 14.14 -0.43
N LYS A 86 13.59 13.78 -0.72
CA LYS A 86 12.86 14.18 -1.92
C LYS A 86 11.46 14.63 -1.56
N GLU A 87 10.88 15.53 -2.33
CA GLU A 87 9.50 16.00 -2.11
C GLU A 87 8.49 14.85 -2.03
N GLU A 88 8.71 13.80 -2.82
CA GLU A 88 7.83 12.64 -2.88
C GLU A 88 7.76 11.84 -1.57
N ASN A 89 8.78 11.95 -0.70
CA ASN A 89 8.81 11.27 0.61
C ASN A 89 8.80 12.24 1.80
N ALA A 90 8.32 13.46 1.60
CA ALA A 90 8.16 14.47 2.64
C ALA A 90 6.72 14.58 3.16
N VAL A 91 6.58 14.80 4.46
CA VAL A 91 5.41 15.45 5.05
C VAL A 91 5.74 16.94 5.12
N THR A 92 5.08 17.74 4.30
CA THR A 92 5.30 19.18 4.23
C THR A 92 4.21 19.91 5.02
N ILE A 93 4.61 20.76 5.92
CA ILE A 93 3.74 21.64 6.71
C ILE A 93 4.09 23.06 6.31
N SER A 94 3.11 23.80 5.79
CA SER A 94 3.24 25.17 5.34
C SER A 94 2.38 26.09 6.23
N LEU A 95 2.97 27.19 6.70
CA LEU A 95 2.30 28.20 7.52
C LEU A 95 2.58 29.59 6.94
N LYS A 96 1.53 30.30 6.55
CA LYS A 96 1.59 31.69 6.10
C LYS A 96 0.74 32.56 7.01
N MET A 97 1.36 33.63 7.54
CA MET A 97 0.64 34.64 8.31
C MET A 97 -0.11 35.59 7.37
N LYS A 98 -1.16 36.22 7.88
CA LYS A 98 -1.83 37.30 7.15
C LYS A 98 -0.89 38.47 6.89
N LYS A 99 -1.13 39.14 5.77
CA LYS A 99 -0.38 40.34 5.39
C LYS A 99 -0.41 41.38 6.52
N GLY A 100 0.74 42.04 6.76
CA GLY A 100 0.94 42.98 7.86
C GLY A 100 1.38 42.32 9.18
N LEU A 101 1.25 41.04 9.32
CA LEU A 101 1.77 40.27 10.46
C LEU A 101 3.17 39.72 10.19
N ARG A 102 3.95 39.64 11.25
CA ARG A 102 5.29 39.03 11.28
C ARG A 102 5.28 37.86 12.26
N PHE A 103 5.94 36.82 11.90
CA PHE A 103 6.05 35.60 12.73
C PHE A 103 7.51 35.30 13.04
N THR A 104 7.81 35.11 14.32
CA THR A 104 9.12 34.63 14.78
C THR A 104 8.92 33.22 15.32
N PRO A 105 9.13 32.19 14.51
CA PRO A 105 8.98 30.79 14.95
C PRO A 105 10.05 30.46 15.98
N GLN A 106 9.62 29.76 17.05
CA GLN A 106 10.50 29.43 18.18
C GLN A 106 10.72 27.94 18.27
N GLN A 107 9.66 27.15 18.19
CA GLN A 107 9.73 25.71 18.47
C GLN A 107 8.80 24.90 17.56
N LEU A 108 9.29 23.74 17.14
CA LEU A 108 8.55 22.65 16.54
C LEU A 108 8.48 21.52 17.56
N THR A 109 7.27 21.07 17.91
CA THR A 109 7.08 19.88 18.73
C THR A 109 6.14 18.89 18.03
N PHE A 110 6.38 17.60 18.21
CA PHE A 110 5.49 16.54 17.73
C PHE A 110 5.79 15.21 18.43
N ASN A 111 4.85 14.28 18.37
CA ASN A 111 5.04 12.91 18.80
C ASN A 111 5.39 12.05 17.59
N ALA A 112 6.36 11.14 17.75
CA ALA A 112 6.76 10.23 16.67
C ALA A 112 7.03 8.81 17.16
N SER A 113 6.63 7.83 16.38
CA SER A 113 6.96 6.41 16.56
C SER A 113 7.28 5.77 15.22
N ARG A 114 8.01 4.65 15.21
CA ARG A 114 8.24 3.82 14.03
C ARG A 114 7.80 2.40 14.26
N TYR A 115 7.30 1.76 13.22
CA TYR A 115 6.80 0.41 13.30
C TYR A 115 7.69 -0.53 12.46
N GLY A 116 8.31 -1.48 13.16
CA GLY A 116 9.28 -2.41 12.59
C GLY A 116 10.76 -2.01 12.78
N THR A 117 11.67 -2.96 12.56
CA THR A 117 13.12 -2.79 12.78
C THR A 117 13.78 -1.85 11.80
N ASN A 118 13.38 -1.91 10.53
CA ASN A 118 13.94 -1.12 9.41
C ASN A 118 13.11 0.12 9.08
N GLY A 119 12.14 0.47 9.92
CA GLY A 119 11.26 1.64 9.72
C GLY A 119 11.98 2.95 9.93
N GLY A 120 11.53 3.93 9.20
CA GLY A 120 11.76 5.33 9.09
C GLY A 120 12.76 6.04 10.00
N ALA A 121 13.88 6.44 9.41
CA ALA A 121 14.59 7.59 9.94
C ALA A 121 13.94 8.88 9.39
N LEU A 122 13.93 9.93 10.19
CA LEU A 122 13.38 11.22 9.84
C LEU A 122 14.50 12.24 9.67
N ASP A 123 14.50 12.95 8.53
CA ASP A 123 15.24 14.20 8.40
C ASP A 123 14.23 15.35 8.43
N ILE A 124 14.55 16.41 9.13
CA ILE A 124 13.65 17.55 9.29
C ILE A 124 14.38 18.82 8.83
N VAL A 125 13.74 19.54 7.95
CA VAL A 125 14.24 20.81 7.39
C VAL A 125 13.18 21.88 7.57
N ALA A 126 13.60 23.07 7.99
CA ALA A 126 12.76 24.26 8.02
C ALA A 126 13.27 25.27 7.00
N SER A 127 12.35 25.97 6.31
CA SER A 127 12.68 27.06 5.38
C SER A 127 11.66 28.18 5.44
N SER A 128 12.10 29.40 5.18
CA SER A 128 11.25 30.59 5.03
C SER A 128 11.99 31.65 4.22
N GLY A 129 11.48 32.04 3.05
CA GLY A 129 12.17 32.84 2.08
C GLY A 129 13.53 32.21 1.72
N ASP A 130 14.60 33.02 1.81
CA ASP A 130 15.97 32.54 1.53
C ASP A 130 16.61 31.76 2.69
N LYS A 131 15.93 31.65 3.83
CA LYS A 131 16.44 30.94 4.99
C LYS A 131 16.13 29.47 4.88
N ASN A 132 17.11 28.62 5.22
CA ASN A 132 16.98 27.19 5.25
C ASN A 132 17.82 26.63 6.40
N ALA A 133 17.28 25.70 7.17
CA ALA A 133 17.97 25.06 8.28
C ALA A 133 17.63 23.57 8.37
N THR A 134 18.65 22.74 8.50
CA THR A 134 18.48 21.33 8.88
C THR A 134 18.22 21.28 10.38
N ILE A 135 17.05 20.80 10.78
CA ILE A 135 16.58 20.73 12.16
C ILE A 135 16.98 19.40 12.81
N ALA A 136 16.85 18.30 12.08
CA ALA A 136 17.29 17.00 12.52
C ALA A 136 17.71 16.13 11.32
N THR A 137 18.68 15.25 11.55
CA THR A 137 19.18 14.29 10.54
C THR A 137 19.19 12.90 11.11
N ALA A 138 18.66 11.94 10.33
CA ALA A 138 18.65 10.52 10.63
C ALA A 138 18.05 10.19 12.03
N PHE A 139 17.12 11.02 12.51
CA PHE A 139 16.41 10.76 13.76
C PHE A 139 15.57 9.50 13.62
N ARG A 140 15.74 8.56 14.54
CA ARG A 140 14.98 7.30 14.55
C ARG A 140 14.06 7.27 15.77
N PRO A 141 12.75 7.50 15.58
CA PRO A 141 11.78 7.46 16.67
C PRO A 141 11.77 6.14 17.44
N ALA A 142 11.28 6.16 18.65
CA ALA A 142 10.97 4.98 19.48
C ALA A 142 10.13 3.98 18.69
N ARG A 143 10.18 2.68 19.06
CA ARG A 143 9.61 1.60 18.25
C ARG A 143 8.34 1.01 18.85
N ASN A 144 7.36 0.74 18.00
CA ASN A 144 6.12 0.02 18.27
C ASN A 144 5.22 0.70 19.31
N ASP A 145 5.24 0.26 20.58
CA ASP A 145 4.31 0.72 21.61
C ASP A 145 4.85 1.93 22.41
N ALA A 146 6.01 2.44 22.00
CA ALA A 146 6.63 3.65 22.54
C ALA A 146 6.67 4.76 21.49
N TYR A 147 6.70 6.02 21.94
CA TYR A 147 6.87 7.18 21.09
C TYR A 147 7.83 8.18 21.74
N ASP A 148 8.44 9.02 20.91
CA ASP A 148 9.25 10.15 21.37
C ASP A 148 8.44 11.44 21.29
N LYS A 149 8.57 12.27 22.31
CA LYS A 149 8.14 13.67 22.32
C LYS A 149 9.28 14.49 21.74
N CYS A 150 9.18 14.83 20.47
CA CYS A 150 10.18 15.60 19.75
C CYS A 150 10.00 17.08 20.03
N SER A 151 11.13 17.80 20.18
CA SER A 151 11.13 19.24 20.42
C SER A 151 12.39 19.84 19.81
N TYR A 152 12.22 20.76 18.85
CA TYR A 152 13.29 21.36 18.07
C TYR A 152 13.15 22.86 18.01
N SER A 153 14.27 23.59 18.14
CA SER A 153 14.30 25.05 17.95
C SER A 153 14.14 25.42 16.49
N LEU A 154 13.31 26.42 16.22
CA LEU A 154 13.15 27.08 14.92
C LEU A 154 13.78 28.47 14.90
N SER A 155 14.54 28.85 15.91
CA SER A 155 15.13 30.19 16.05
C SER A 155 16.03 30.62 14.87
N ALA A 156 16.60 29.63 14.14
CA ALA A 156 17.38 29.91 12.92
C ALA A 156 16.55 30.59 11.81
N MET A 157 15.22 30.44 11.83
CA MET A 157 14.34 31.11 10.86
C MET A 157 14.21 32.62 11.10
N GLY A 158 14.38 33.06 12.37
CA GLY A 158 14.19 34.44 12.76
C GLY A 158 12.80 34.98 12.43
N GLU A 159 12.61 36.29 12.52
CA GLU A 159 11.36 36.91 12.11
C GLU A 159 11.17 36.80 10.58
N THR A 160 9.95 36.46 10.16
CA THR A 160 9.57 36.31 8.77
C THR A 160 8.17 36.83 8.49
N THR A 161 7.97 37.35 7.28
CA THR A 161 6.67 37.60 6.64
C THR A 161 6.41 36.58 5.54
N GLU A 162 7.41 35.76 5.22
CA GLU A 162 7.31 34.70 4.21
C GLU A 162 6.67 33.46 4.76
N GLU A 163 6.29 32.53 3.87
CA GLU A 163 5.81 31.23 4.24
C GLU A 163 6.89 30.45 5.01
N LEU A 164 6.52 29.87 6.15
CA LEU A 164 7.34 28.92 6.87
C LEU A 164 6.97 27.50 6.43
N ASN A 165 7.94 26.78 5.91
CA ASN A 165 7.80 25.38 5.53
C ASN A 165 8.61 24.48 6.47
N ILE A 166 7.98 23.45 7.00
CA ILE A 166 8.64 22.34 7.70
C ILE A 166 8.46 21.07 6.86
N LYS A 167 9.57 20.47 6.45
CA LYS A 167 9.57 19.20 5.73
C LYS A 167 10.13 18.10 6.62
N ILE A 168 9.31 17.07 6.87
CA ILE A 168 9.69 15.85 7.58
C ILE A 168 9.84 14.75 6.53
N TYR A 169 11.07 14.46 6.13
CA TYR A 169 11.38 13.41 5.16
C TYR A 169 11.37 12.05 5.86
N ILE A 170 10.58 11.12 5.36
CA ILE A 170 10.51 9.76 5.88
C ILE A 170 11.43 8.89 5.03
N LYS A 171 12.56 8.49 5.61
CA LYS A 171 13.52 7.57 5.00
C LYS A 171 13.20 6.15 5.42
N SER A 172 12.97 5.25 4.49
CA SER A 172 12.69 3.85 4.79
C SER A 172 13.41 2.93 3.82
N LEU A 173 14.04 1.89 4.37
CA LEU A 173 14.63 0.81 3.59
C LEU A 173 13.63 -0.29 3.23
N ASP A 174 12.38 -0.16 3.72
CA ASP A 174 11.32 -1.16 3.55
C ASP A 174 9.97 -0.46 3.34
N ILE A 175 9.23 -0.83 2.30
CA ILE A 175 7.95 -0.25 1.93
C ILE A 175 6.80 -0.57 2.90
N ASN A 176 6.95 -1.59 3.74
CA ASN A 176 5.91 -2.03 4.68
C ASN A 176 6.11 -1.49 6.11
N LYS A 177 7.02 -0.54 6.30
CA LYS A 177 7.35 0.01 7.62
C LYS A 177 6.82 1.42 7.78
N GLN A 178 5.87 1.57 8.68
CA GLN A 178 5.15 2.80 8.94
C GLN A 178 5.90 3.70 9.94
N VAL A 179 5.65 5.00 9.82
CA VAL A 179 5.97 6.02 10.83
C VAL A 179 4.66 6.61 11.33
N GLY A 180 4.51 6.72 12.63
CA GLY A 180 3.41 7.44 13.27
C GLY A 180 3.86 8.85 13.61
N LEU A 181 3.07 9.85 13.22
CA LEU A 181 3.21 11.24 13.65
C LEU A 181 1.96 11.66 14.40
N GLY A 182 2.11 12.53 15.40
CA GLY A 182 0.98 13.02 16.18
C GLY A 182 1.25 14.39 16.80
N ASN A 183 0.18 15.15 16.96
CA ASN A 183 0.18 16.45 17.65
C ASN A 183 1.35 17.36 17.25
N ILE A 184 1.47 17.66 15.97
CA ILE A 184 2.50 18.59 15.50
C ILE A 184 2.09 20.00 15.88
N VAL A 185 2.98 20.74 16.55
CA VAL A 185 2.76 22.12 16.98
C VAL A 185 3.96 22.97 16.62
N ILE A 186 3.69 24.10 15.99
CA ILE A 186 4.67 25.18 15.81
C ILE A 186 4.28 26.32 16.75
N THR A 187 5.23 26.74 17.60
CA THR A 187 5.05 27.90 18.48
C THR A 187 6.00 29.02 18.08
N GLY A 188 5.63 30.24 18.43
CA GLY A 188 6.43 31.40 18.21
C GLY A 188 5.72 32.67 18.66
N VAL A 189 6.20 33.82 18.21
CA VAL A 189 5.66 35.13 18.52
C VAL A 189 5.15 35.78 17.26
N VAL A 190 3.94 36.36 17.32
CA VAL A 190 3.34 37.15 16.25
C VAL A 190 3.34 38.63 16.66
N SER A 191 3.70 39.51 15.74
CA SER A 191 3.70 40.97 15.90
C SER A 191 3.14 41.64 14.67
N GLY A 192 2.76 42.92 14.81
CA GLY A 192 2.24 43.74 13.72
C GLY A 192 0.71 43.85 13.73
N THR A 193 0.17 44.38 12.67
CA THR A 193 -1.30 44.54 12.49
C THR A 193 -1.70 43.86 11.18
N ALA A 194 -2.64 42.97 11.25
CA ALA A 194 -3.17 42.31 10.04
C ALA A 194 -3.81 43.37 9.13
N GLU A 195 -3.34 43.44 7.90
CA GLU A 195 -3.95 44.27 6.86
C GLU A 195 -5.30 43.64 6.46
N THR A 196 -6.28 44.52 6.23
CA THR A 196 -7.52 44.09 5.57
C THR A 196 -7.23 43.91 4.09
N VAL A 197 -7.17 42.69 3.64
CA VAL A 197 -7.09 42.32 2.22
C VAL A 197 -8.42 41.72 1.79
N SER A 198 -8.74 41.85 0.51
CA SER A 198 -9.87 41.15 -0.09
C SER A 198 -9.59 39.63 0.06
N SER A 199 -10.64 38.83 0.29
CA SER A 199 -10.53 37.39 0.31
C SER A 199 -11.48 36.80 -0.72
N TYR A 200 -11.03 35.78 -1.40
CA TYR A 200 -11.75 35.12 -2.48
C TYR A 200 -11.93 33.64 -2.20
N THR A 201 -13.04 33.08 -2.68
CA THR A 201 -13.30 31.65 -2.58
C THR A 201 -12.64 30.91 -3.74
N LEU A 202 -12.05 29.77 -3.43
CA LEU A 202 -11.54 28.81 -4.40
C LEU A 202 -12.38 27.53 -4.31
N THR A 203 -13.06 27.19 -5.39
CA THR A 203 -13.80 25.94 -5.50
C THR A 203 -13.16 25.09 -6.60
N THR A 204 -12.83 23.85 -6.29
CA THR A 204 -12.30 22.89 -7.26
C THR A 204 -13.18 21.66 -7.38
N LYS A 205 -13.37 21.17 -8.58
CA LYS A 205 -14.20 20.01 -8.91
C LYS A 205 -13.50 19.11 -9.90
N VAL A 206 -13.99 17.91 -10.05
CA VAL A 206 -13.65 16.99 -11.13
C VAL A 206 -14.85 16.80 -12.05
N SER A 207 -14.62 16.68 -13.35
CA SER A 207 -15.69 16.47 -14.33
C SER A 207 -16.41 15.14 -14.15
N ASP A 208 -15.69 14.13 -13.66
CA ASP A 208 -16.22 12.81 -13.27
C ASP A 208 -15.45 12.34 -12.02
N ALA A 209 -16.17 11.99 -10.96
CA ALA A 209 -15.61 11.49 -9.72
C ALA A 209 -14.81 10.18 -9.88
N LYS A 210 -15.03 9.42 -10.97
CA LYS A 210 -14.26 8.22 -11.31
C LYS A 210 -12.97 8.51 -12.04
N ALA A 211 -12.86 9.70 -12.66
CA ALA A 211 -11.77 10.02 -13.57
C ALA A 211 -10.48 10.47 -12.86
N GLY A 212 -10.61 11.03 -11.66
CA GLY A 212 -9.45 11.50 -10.93
C GLY A 212 -9.78 12.32 -9.70
N THR A 213 -8.76 12.96 -9.17
CA THR A 213 -8.85 13.83 -8.00
C THR A 213 -8.16 15.16 -8.24
N VAL A 214 -8.52 16.18 -7.46
CA VAL A 214 -7.88 17.50 -7.47
C VAL A 214 -7.40 17.83 -6.06
N VAL A 215 -6.20 18.40 -5.99
CA VAL A 215 -5.63 18.97 -4.77
C VAL A 215 -5.24 20.42 -5.06
N SER A 216 -5.58 21.31 -4.14
CA SER A 216 -5.12 22.70 -4.14
C SER A 216 -4.03 22.91 -3.09
N ASP A 217 -3.07 23.74 -3.39
CA ASP A 217 -2.06 24.22 -2.45
C ASP A 217 -1.99 25.77 -2.59
N PRO A 218 -2.41 26.55 -1.59
CA PRO A 218 -2.96 26.15 -0.27
C PRO A 218 -4.29 25.38 -0.35
N ALA A 219 -4.51 24.46 0.62
CA ALA A 219 -5.74 23.69 0.75
C ALA A 219 -6.79 24.47 1.58
N ALA A 220 -7.19 25.65 1.13
CA ALA A 220 -8.17 26.51 1.81
C ALA A 220 -9.27 26.94 0.85
N GLU A 221 -10.53 26.96 1.33
CA GLU A 221 -11.68 27.41 0.55
C GLU A 221 -11.73 28.92 0.37
N THR A 222 -11.09 29.68 1.29
CA THR A 222 -11.02 31.14 1.23
C THR A 222 -9.57 31.57 1.37
N LEU A 223 -9.11 32.37 0.45
CA LEU A 223 -7.73 32.81 0.32
C LEU A 223 -7.67 34.34 0.21
N ASP A 224 -6.64 34.92 0.82
CA ASP A 224 -6.39 36.35 0.68
C ASP A 224 -5.97 36.69 -0.76
N GLU A 225 -6.31 37.85 -1.24
CA GLU A 225 -5.92 38.36 -2.54
C GLU A 225 -4.40 38.21 -2.79
N ASP A 226 -4.03 37.91 -4.03
CA ASP A 226 -2.67 37.62 -4.46
C ASP A 226 -2.01 36.36 -3.85
N THR A 227 -2.76 35.55 -3.10
CA THR A 227 -2.24 34.25 -2.64
C THR A 227 -1.92 33.36 -3.84
N PRO A 228 -0.68 32.86 -3.96
CA PRO A 228 -0.33 31.89 -5.00
C PRO A 228 -1.05 30.56 -4.74
N VAL A 229 -1.68 30.04 -5.76
CA VAL A 229 -2.42 28.78 -5.75
C VAL A 229 -1.79 27.83 -6.77
N THR A 230 -1.61 26.59 -6.39
CA THR A 230 -1.23 25.51 -7.30
C THR A 230 -2.28 24.41 -7.25
N LEU A 231 -2.87 24.08 -8.39
CA LEU A 231 -3.82 22.97 -8.54
C LEU A 231 -3.11 21.79 -9.18
N THR A 232 -3.29 20.61 -8.59
CA THR A 232 -2.76 19.36 -9.14
C THR A 232 -3.92 18.40 -9.38
N ALA A 233 -4.11 17.99 -10.63
CA ALA A 233 -5.03 16.93 -11.03
C ALA A 233 -4.30 15.59 -11.07
N THR A 234 -4.87 14.56 -10.44
CA THR A 234 -4.34 13.19 -10.49
C THR A 234 -5.30 12.30 -11.25
N GLU A 235 -4.80 11.60 -12.24
CA GLU A 235 -5.56 10.68 -13.08
C GLU A 235 -5.83 9.36 -12.36
N ASN A 236 -7.02 8.83 -12.50
CA ASN A 236 -7.32 7.45 -12.19
C ASN A 236 -7.09 6.57 -13.44
N PHE A 237 -6.91 5.28 -13.22
CA PHE A 237 -6.74 4.32 -14.29
C PHE A 237 -7.88 4.42 -15.33
N GLY A 238 -7.50 4.45 -16.62
CA GLY A 238 -8.43 4.59 -17.74
C GLY A 238 -8.85 6.02 -18.07
N TYR A 239 -8.22 7.01 -17.47
CA TYR A 239 -8.49 8.42 -17.75
C TYR A 239 -7.20 9.21 -17.97
N HIS A 240 -7.35 10.33 -18.65
CA HIS A 240 -6.30 11.31 -18.89
C HIS A 240 -6.81 12.71 -18.54
N PHE A 241 -6.01 13.49 -17.81
CA PHE A 241 -6.31 14.91 -17.60
C PHE A 241 -6.19 15.67 -18.93
N ASP A 242 -7.24 16.41 -19.28
CA ASP A 242 -7.25 17.18 -20.51
C ASP A 242 -6.98 18.66 -20.28
N HIS A 243 -7.73 19.29 -19.38
CA HIS A 243 -7.56 20.71 -19.07
C HIS A 243 -8.30 21.13 -17.78
N TRP A 244 -8.00 22.32 -17.31
CA TRP A 244 -8.81 23.07 -16.34
C TRP A 244 -9.85 23.90 -17.05
N ALA A 245 -11.09 23.81 -16.63
CA ALA A 245 -12.21 24.61 -17.14
C ALA A 245 -12.77 25.53 -16.05
N ASP A 246 -13.24 26.71 -16.43
CA ASP A 246 -14.00 27.63 -15.56
C ASP A 246 -15.45 27.17 -15.34
N ALA A 247 -16.20 27.96 -14.57
CA ALA A 247 -17.60 27.67 -14.28
C ALA A 247 -18.50 27.64 -15.54
N SER A 248 -18.08 28.27 -16.65
CA SER A 248 -18.81 28.24 -17.94
C SER A 248 -18.46 27.01 -18.78
N GLY A 249 -17.44 26.25 -18.39
CA GLY A 249 -16.89 25.15 -19.16
C GLY A 249 -15.80 25.56 -20.18
N ALA A 250 -15.37 26.82 -20.15
CA ALA A 250 -14.29 27.28 -21.02
C ALA A 250 -12.93 26.79 -20.49
N SER A 251 -12.07 26.32 -21.42
CA SER A 251 -10.73 25.85 -21.08
C SER A 251 -9.84 27.02 -20.66
N ILE A 252 -9.27 26.92 -19.45
CA ILE A 252 -8.40 27.92 -18.85
C ILE A 252 -6.90 27.55 -19.01
N SER A 253 -6.57 26.29 -18.75
CA SER A 253 -5.18 25.82 -18.83
C SER A 253 -5.13 24.32 -19.09
N LYS A 254 -4.08 23.86 -19.80
CA LYS A 254 -3.71 22.43 -19.93
C LYS A 254 -2.54 22.04 -19.06
N GLU A 255 -1.98 22.98 -18.32
CA GLU A 255 -0.86 22.71 -17.42
C GLU A 255 -1.33 21.92 -16.19
N ASN A 256 -0.56 20.95 -15.79
CA ASN A 256 -0.77 20.16 -14.59
C ASN A 256 0.59 19.83 -13.94
N PRO A 257 0.94 20.42 -12.81
CA PRO A 257 0.17 21.37 -11.99
C PRO A 257 -0.08 22.73 -12.68
N TYR A 258 -1.22 23.39 -12.34
CA TYR A 258 -1.56 24.73 -12.78
C TYR A 258 -1.43 25.73 -11.63
N SER A 259 -0.66 26.80 -11.83
CA SER A 259 -0.39 27.82 -10.80
C SER A 259 -0.85 29.19 -11.23
N PHE A 260 -1.47 29.94 -10.31
CA PHE A 260 -1.94 31.31 -10.49
C PHE A 260 -2.05 32.04 -9.15
N ASN A 261 -2.12 33.39 -9.17
CA ASN A 261 -2.46 34.17 -7.98
C ASN A 261 -3.96 34.43 -7.97
N ILE A 262 -4.61 34.16 -6.82
CA ILE A 262 -6.06 34.40 -6.72
C ILE A 262 -6.38 35.89 -6.65
N SER A 263 -7.27 36.36 -7.53
CA SER A 263 -7.66 37.78 -7.64
C SER A 263 -9.19 37.97 -7.70
N ALA A 264 -9.93 36.87 -7.71
CA ALA A 264 -11.39 36.83 -7.72
C ALA A 264 -11.88 35.49 -7.20
N ASN A 265 -13.18 35.39 -6.88
CA ASN A 265 -13.80 34.10 -6.62
C ASN A 265 -13.60 33.17 -7.83
N THR A 266 -13.01 32.01 -7.61
CA THR A 266 -12.55 31.11 -8.64
C THR A 266 -13.21 29.74 -8.48
N ASP A 267 -13.84 29.25 -9.55
CA ASP A 267 -14.42 27.90 -9.63
C ASP A 267 -13.77 27.19 -10.83
N LEU A 268 -12.99 26.14 -10.57
CA LEU A 268 -12.25 25.41 -11.58
C LEU A 268 -12.58 23.92 -11.52
N THR A 269 -12.78 23.35 -12.71
CA THR A 269 -13.05 21.93 -12.90
C THR A 269 -11.89 21.28 -13.63
N ALA A 270 -11.30 20.23 -13.04
CA ALA A 270 -10.41 19.36 -13.77
C ALA A 270 -11.23 18.47 -14.72
N VAL A 271 -10.99 18.65 -16.01
CA VAL A 271 -11.66 17.88 -17.07
C VAL A 271 -10.78 16.72 -17.45
N TYR A 272 -11.36 15.52 -17.51
CA TYR A 272 -10.68 14.29 -17.88
C TYR A 272 -11.34 13.68 -19.12
N THR A 273 -10.55 13.01 -19.93
CA THR A 273 -11.01 12.20 -21.06
C THR A 273 -10.75 10.72 -20.78
N ALA A 274 -11.66 9.86 -21.22
CA ALA A 274 -11.46 8.43 -21.10
C ALA A 274 -10.37 7.94 -22.08
N LYS A 275 -9.47 7.07 -21.59
CA LYS A 275 -8.55 6.29 -22.41
C LYS A 275 -9.19 4.97 -22.80
N ASN A 276 -8.80 4.42 -23.94
CA ASN A 276 -9.14 3.03 -24.23
C ASN A 276 -8.43 2.10 -23.24
N VAL A 277 -9.18 1.14 -22.73
CA VAL A 277 -8.70 0.13 -21.79
C VAL A 277 -9.04 -1.24 -22.35
N TYR A 278 -8.07 -2.13 -22.38
CA TYR A 278 -8.21 -3.47 -22.91
C TYR A 278 -7.97 -4.54 -21.87
N ALA A 279 -8.76 -5.59 -21.93
CA ALA A 279 -8.62 -6.77 -21.08
C ALA A 279 -7.55 -7.73 -21.63
N LEU A 280 -6.75 -8.28 -20.73
CA LEU A 280 -5.90 -9.44 -20.98
C LEU A 280 -6.51 -10.64 -20.25
N HIS A 281 -7.10 -11.55 -21.01
CA HIS A 281 -7.59 -12.83 -20.53
C HIS A 281 -6.47 -13.86 -20.63
N LEU A 282 -5.89 -14.20 -19.52
CA LEU A 282 -4.83 -15.19 -19.45
C LEU A 282 -5.40 -16.49 -18.90
N SER A 283 -5.07 -17.60 -19.55
CA SER A 283 -5.41 -18.95 -19.09
C SER A 283 -4.24 -19.89 -19.31
N MET A 284 -4.26 -21.03 -18.69
CA MET A 284 -3.29 -22.08 -18.97
C MET A 284 -3.94 -23.45 -19.02
N THR A 285 -3.30 -24.36 -19.74
CA THR A 285 -3.63 -25.78 -19.70
C THR A 285 -2.82 -26.41 -18.58
N ASN A 286 -3.47 -27.23 -17.74
CA ASN A 286 -2.89 -27.87 -16.56
C ASN A 286 -2.32 -26.88 -15.53
N GLY A 287 -2.83 -26.91 -14.31
CA GLY A 287 -2.35 -26.14 -13.16
C GLY A 287 -2.95 -24.74 -13.01
N ALA A 288 -2.37 -23.92 -12.14
CA ALA A 288 -2.79 -22.58 -11.77
C ALA A 288 -1.84 -21.50 -12.35
N LEU A 289 -2.40 -20.37 -12.77
CA LEU A 289 -1.63 -19.26 -13.37
C LEU A 289 -0.61 -18.66 -12.42
N ASP A 290 -0.99 -18.46 -11.16
CA ASP A 290 -0.27 -17.64 -10.18
C ASP A 290 1.20 -18.04 -9.97
N ASN A 291 1.50 -19.33 -10.11
CA ASN A 291 2.85 -19.85 -9.91
C ASN A 291 3.61 -20.14 -11.21
N ASN A 292 2.92 -20.15 -12.35
CA ASN A 292 3.50 -20.63 -13.60
C ASN A 292 3.59 -19.56 -14.67
N VAL A 293 2.89 -18.42 -14.51
CA VAL A 293 2.96 -17.29 -15.44
C VAL A 293 3.04 -15.99 -14.67
N THR A 294 4.11 -15.22 -14.92
CA THR A 294 4.26 -13.87 -14.38
C THR A 294 3.83 -12.84 -15.41
N VAL A 295 3.09 -11.83 -14.97
CA VAL A 295 2.59 -10.72 -15.78
C VAL A 295 3.22 -9.42 -15.28
N TYR A 296 3.90 -8.67 -16.16
CA TYR A 296 4.52 -7.40 -15.81
C TYR A 296 4.32 -6.33 -16.92
N PRO A 297 3.85 -5.12 -16.58
CA PRO A 297 3.29 -4.75 -15.27
C PRO A 297 2.00 -5.53 -14.97
N ALA A 298 1.65 -5.63 -13.69
CA ALA A 298 0.45 -6.36 -13.27
C ALA A 298 -0.86 -5.74 -13.83
N GLY A 299 -0.83 -4.44 -14.16
CA GLY A 299 -2.01 -3.72 -14.61
C GLY A 299 -3.05 -3.50 -13.50
N HIS A 300 -4.24 -3.13 -13.91
CA HIS A 300 -5.39 -3.00 -13.01
C HIS A 300 -6.17 -4.32 -13.02
N VAL A 301 -6.21 -5.03 -11.88
CA VAL A 301 -6.81 -6.37 -11.79
C VAL A 301 -8.20 -6.29 -11.18
N VAL A 302 -9.19 -6.83 -11.88
CA VAL A 302 -10.57 -6.96 -11.42
C VAL A 302 -11.02 -8.40 -11.67
N ASP A 303 -11.44 -9.09 -10.62
CA ASP A 303 -11.89 -10.49 -10.68
C ASP A 303 -10.94 -11.43 -11.46
N GLY A 304 -9.63 -11.26 -11.24
CA GLY A 304 -8.59 -12.05 -11.89
C GLY A 304 -8.28 -11.66 -13.35
N THR A 305 -8.99 -10.70 -13.92
CA THR A 305 -8.73 -10.17 -15.26
C THR A 305 -7.84 -8.93 -15.15
N HIS A 306 -6.78 -8.88 -15.95
CA HIS A 306 -5.85 -7.76 -16.01
C HIS A 306 -6.34 -6.76 -17.07
N PHE A 307 -6.38 -5.48 -16.70
CA PHE A 307 -6.75 -4.39 -17.60
C PHE A 307 -5.58 -3.43 -17.80
N TYR A 308 -5.41 -2.94 -19.01
CA TYR A 308 -4.32 -2.04 -19.41
C TYR A 308 -4.83 -0.91 -20.29
N GLU A 309 -4.25 0.25 -20.13
CA GLU A 309 -4.47 1.36 -21.06
C GLU A 309 -3.86 1.04 -22.42
N ASP A 310 -4.47 1.59 -23.47
CA ASP A 310 -4.01 1.46 -24.85
C ASP A 310 -2.51 1.75 -24.98
N GLY A 311 -1.84 0.91 -25.73
CA GLY A 311 -0.41 1.03 -25.99
C GLY A 311 0.51 0.51 -24.87
N THR A 312 -0.01 -0.07 -23.79
CA THR A 312 0.83 -0.69 -22.76
C THR A 312 1.50 -1.94 -23.28
N ASP A 313 2.81 -2.05 -23.10
CA ASP A 313 3.55 -3.27 -23.37
C ASP A 313 3.56 -4.17 -22.12
N VAL A 314 3.02 -5.38 -22.25
CA VAL A 314 2.89 -6.37 -21.16
C VAL A 314 3.79 -7.55 -21.44
N LYS A 315 4.73 -7.81 -20.53
CA LYS A 315 5.61 -8.96 -20.60
C LYS A 315 4.98 -10.13 -19.83
N LEU A 316 4.88 -11.27 -20.48
CA LEU A 316 4.52 -12.55 -19.88
C LEU A 316 5.76 -13.42 -19.79
N THR A 317 5.96 -14.07 -18.66
CA THR A 317 7.06 -15.01 -18.43
C THR A 317 6.51 -16.29 -17.83
N THR A 318 6.80 -17.43 -18.45
CA THR A 318 6.40 -18.74 -17.96
C THR A 318 7.48 -19.33 -17.05
N HIS A 319 7.07 -20.08 -16.04
CA HIS A 319 7.95 -20.75 -15.09
C HIS A 319 7.62 -22.24 -15.04
N ASN A 320 8.63 -23.04 -15.34
CA ASN A 320 8.53 -24.48 -15.15
C ASN A 320 8.67 -24.80 -13.66
N ASN A 321 8.00 -25.84 -13.23
CA ASN A 321 8.22 -26.47 -11.93
C ASN A 321 8.46 -27.97 -12.09
N LYS A 322 8.49 -28.73 -10.98
CA LYS A 322 8.70 -30.19 -11.03
C LYS A 322 7.56 -30.94 -11.71
N ILE A 323 6.39 -30.32 -11.82
CA ILE A 323 5.15 -30.96 -12.25
C ILE A 323 4.79 -30.52 -13.67
N LEU A 324 5.05 -29.25 -14.00
CA LEU A 324 4.61 -28.61 -15.22
C LEU A 324 5.80 -28.06 -16.01
N THR A 325 5.82 -28.35 -17.30
CA THR A 325 6.80 -27.81 -18.24
C THR A 325 6.05 -27.01 -19.32
N PHE A 326 6.41 -25.73 -19.48
CA PHE A 326 5.88 -24.91 -20.54
C PHE A 326 6.25 -25.50 -21.90
N THR A 327 5.27 -25.61 -22.80
CA THR A 327 5.47 -26.12 -24.14
C THR A 327 5.38 -25.04 -25.19
N HIS A 328 4.29 -24.28 -25.18
CA HIS A 328 4.06 -23.22 -26.19
C HIS A 328 2.91 -22.29 -25.76
N TRP A 329 2.86 -21.12 -26.33
CA TRP A 329 1.71 -20.22 -26.26
C TRP A 329 0.64 -20.62 -27.29
N GLU A 330 -0.53 -19.97 -27.26
CA GLU A 330 -1.65 -20.23 -28.19
C GLU A 330 -1.29 -20.08 -29.67
N ASP A 331 -0.24 -19.33 -29.98
CA ASP A 331 0.28 -19.10 -31.35
C ASP A 331 1.39 -20.09 -31.75
N ASN A 332 1.60 -21.15 -30.97
CA ASN A 332 2.65 -22.15 -31.08
C ASN A 332 4.09 -21.60 -30.85
N SER A 333 4.23 -20.40 -30.35
CA SER A 333 5.54 -19.90 -29.91
C SER A 333 6.04 -20.65 -28.68
N THR A 334 7.28 -21.14 -28.71
CA THR A 334 7.93 -21.92 -27.65
C THR A 334 8.83 -21.07 -26.75
N LEU A 335 8.93 -19.75 -27.01
CA LEU A 335 9.71 -18.85 -26.17
C LEU A 335 9.01 -18.66 -24.82
N PRO A 336 9.69 -18.89 -23.69
CA PRO A 336 9.06 -18.77 -22.37
C PRO A 336 8.69 -17.33 -22.00
N GLU A 337 9.23 -16.36 -22.70
CA GLU A 337 8.93 -14.95 -22.54
C GLU A 337 8.33 -14.36 -23.80
N ARG A 338 7.32 -13.52 -23.63
CA ARG A 338 6.74 -12.74 -24.74
C ARG A 338 6.29 -11.36 -24.26
N THR A 339 6.27 -10.40 -25.17
CA THR A 339 5.71 -9.08 -24.91
C THR A 339 4.48 -8.89 -25.80
N LEU A 340 3.41 -8.43 -25.19
CA LEU A 340 2.14 -8.08 -25.85
C LEU A 340 1.95 -6.57 -25.78
N ARG A 341 1.63 -5.95 -26.93
CA ARG A 341 1.14 -4.59 -26.95
C ARG A 341 -0.37 -4.59 -26.79
N MET A 342 -0.87 -3.89 -25.78
CA MET A 342 -2.31 -3.79 -25.49
C MET A 342 -2.94 -2.71 -26.36
N ASP A 343 -3.32 -3.05 -27.56
CA ASP A 343 -4.02 -2.23 -28.58
C ASP A 343 -5.43 -2.76 -28.86
N SER A 344 -5.79 -3.85 -28.23
CA SER A 344 -7.08 -4.54 -28.30
C SER A 344 -7.18 -5.53 -27.13
N GLU A 345 -8.38 -6.09 -26.91
CA GLU A 345 -8.55 -7.23 -26.01
C GLU A 345 -7.67 -8.41 -26.45
N LYS A 346 -6.94 -9.01 -25.50
CA LYS A 346 -6.05 -10.16 -25.77
C LYS A 346 -6.54 -11.39 -25.01
N LYS A 347 -6.49 -12.53 -25.69
CA LYS A 347 -6.73 -13.85 -25.09
C LYS A 347 -5.48 -14.68 -25.30
N VAL A 348 -4.87 -15.07 -24.20
CA VAL A 348 -3.59 -15.78 -24.19
C VAL A 348 -3.73 -17.08 -23.43
N VAL A 349 -3.23 -18.14 -24.02
CA VAL A 349 -3.18 -19.47 -23.39
C VAL A 349 -1.73 -19.93 -23.30
N ALA A 350 -1.26 -20.14 -22.08
CA ALA A 350 0.01 -20.81 -21.83
C ALA A 350 -0.20 -22.31 -21.78
N ASN A 351 0.39 -23.06 -22.71
CA ASN A 351 0.26 -24.51 -22.76
C ASN A 351 1.41 -25.16 -22.00
N PHE A 352 1.06 -26.02 -21.04
CA PHE A 352 2.00 -26.80 -20.23
C PHE A 352 1.73 -28.28 -20.41
N SER A 353 2.80 -29.07 -20.52
CA SER A 353 2.74 -30.50 -20.35
C SER A 353 2.90 -30.82 -18.87
N ALA A 354 2.03 -31.66 -18.36
CA ALA A 354 2.22 -32.27 -17.04
C ALA A 354 3.19 -33.45 -17.15
N CYS A 355 4.01 -33.67 -16.11
CA CYS A 355 4.70 -34.94 -15.99
C CYS A 355 3.74 -36.03 -15.53
N ASP A 356 4.20 -37.28 -15.55
CA ASP A 356 3.41 -38.49 -15.24
C ASP A 356 3.06 -38.59 -13.74
N TYR A 357 2.44 -37.55 -13.17
CA TYR A 357 1.93 -37.57 -11.80
C TYR A 357 0.43 -37.89 -11.79
N ILE A 358 -0.01 -38.70 -10.84
CA ILE A 358 -1.42 -38.89 -10.56
C ILE A 358 -1.99 -37.63 -9.89
N VAL A 359 -1.27 -37.14 -8.88
CA VAL A 359 -1.63 -35.94 -8.11
C VAL A 359 -0.38 -35.32 -7.51
N ALA A 360 -0.36 -34.01 -7.39
CA ALA A 360 0.76 -33.31 -6.76
C ALA A 360 0.36 -31.98 -6.10
N TRP A 361 1.12 -31.59 -5.09
CA TRP A 361 1.00 -30.33 -4.36
C TRP A 361 2.33 -29.58 -4.41
N ASP A 362 2.32 -28.37 -4.92
CA ASP A 362 3.42 -27.42 -4.84
C ASP A 362 3.09 -26.36 -3.78
N LEU A 363 3.80 -26.37 -2.67
CA LEU A 363 3.48 -25.58 -1.49
C LEU A 363 4.02 -24.15 -1.57
N HIS A 364 4.05 -23.53 -2.73
CA HIS A 364 4.55 -22.18 -2.98
C HIS A 364 3.67 -21.06 -2.41
N ASP A 365 2.49 -21.34 -1.92
CA ASP A 365 1.55 -20.35 -1.46
C ASP A 365 1.77 -19.96 0.02
N THR A 366 1.62 -18.67 0.31
CA THR A 366 1.86 -18.06 1.63
C THR A 366 0.65 -18.10 2.56
N SER A 367 -0.47 -18.69 2.16
CA SER A 367 -1.68 -18.72 2.96
C SER A 367 -1.53 -19.61 4.20
N ILE A 368 -2.06 -19.14 5.33
CA ILE A 368 -2.22 -19.98 6.53
C ILE A 368 -3.21 -21.09 6.16
N GLY A 369 -2.71 -22.32 6.09
CA GLY A 369 -3.43 -23.43 5.49
C GLY A 369 -4.56 -23.97 6.35
N GLN A 370 -5.67 -24.09 5.69
CA GLN A 370 -6.64 -25.12 5.94
C GLN A 370 -6.50 -26.13 4.79
N ASP A 371 -7.35 -27.13 4.68
CA ASP A 371 -7.29 -28.13 3.65
C ASP A 371 -6.92 -27.55 2.27
N ARG A 372 -5.81 -28.02 1.66
CA ARG A 372 -5.30 -27.51 0.39
C ARG A 372 -5.63 -28.49 -0.74
N ALA A 373 -6.31 -27.99 -1.77
CA ALA A 373 -6.52 -28.74 -3.01
C ALA A 373 -5.18 -29.03 -3.72
N ALA A 374 -5.11 -30.12 -4.45
CA ALA A 374 -3.96 -30.44 -5.29
C ALA A 374 -3.72 -29.36 -6.35
N ASP A 375 -2.45 -29.02 -6.59
CA ASP A 375 -2.06 -28.10 -7.65
C ASP A 375 -2.12 -28.78 -9.03
N TYR A 376 -2.01 -30.10 -9.05
CA TYR A 376 -2.18 -30.93 -10.23
C TYR A 376 -2.93 -32.21 -9.87
N ALA A 377 -3.85 -32.61 -10.71
CA ALA A 377 -4.46 -33.95 -10.72
C ALA A 377 -4.60 -34.42 -12.17
N SER A 378 -4.19 -35.64 -12.45
CA SER A 378 -4.29 -36.23 -13.79
C SER A 378 -5.74 -36.34 -14.31
N GLU A 379 -6.68 -36.46 -13.38
CA GLU A 379 -8.12 -36.48 -13.61
C GLU A 379 -8.83 -35.69 -12.53
N SER A 380 -9.97 -35.05 -12.84
CA SER A 380 -10.74 -34.26 -11.88
C SER A 380 -11.19 -35.05 -10.65
N GLU A 381 -11.36 -36.34 -10.78
CA GLU A 381 -11.72 -37.26 -9.70
C GLU A 381 -10.56 -37.50 -8.71
N ASN A 382 -9.32 -37.19 -9.14
CA ASN A 382 -8.10 -37.31 -8.34
C ASN A 382 -7.73 -36.02 -7.62
N ALA A 383 -8.55 -34.98 -7.70
CA ALA A 383 -8.33 -33.72 -6.96
C ALA A 383 -8.41 -33.97 -5.45
N GLY A 384 -7.31 -34.44 -4.87
CA GLY A 384 -7.19 -34.73 -3.45
C GLY A 384 -6.96 -33.48 -2.61
N LEU A 385 -7.15 -33.61 -1.31
CA LEU A 385 -6.83 -32.55 -0.34
C LEU A 385 -5.59 -32.95 0.46
N LEU A 386 -4.68 -32.01 0.65
CA LEU A 386 -3.65 -32.09 1.66
C LEU A 386 -4.21 -31.53 2.97
N GLN A 387 -4.24 -32.35 4.01
CA GLN A 387 -4.84 -31.99 5.30
C GLN A 387 -3.88 -32.31 6.44
N LEU A 388 -3.88 -31.48 7.48
CA LEU A 388 -3.23 -31.78 8.74
C LEU A 388 -4.26 -32.38 9.70
N ARG A 389 -4.05 -33.62 10.12
CA ARG A 389 -4.91 -34.37 11.01
C ARG A 389 -4.29 -34.56 12.38
N ASN A 390 -5.10 -34.79 13.39
CA ASN A 390 -4.71 -35.30 14.70
C ASN A 390 -5.14 -36.79 14.87
N ALA A 391 -4.91 -37.32 16.06
CA ALA A 391 -5.29 -38.71 16.37
C ALA A 391 -6.79 -39.02 16.23
N GLU A 392 -7.63 -38.01 16.36
CA GLU A 392 -9.09 -38.13 16.19
C GLU A 392 -9.53 -37.90 14.75
N GLY A 393 -8.60 -37.73 13.80
CA GLY A 393 -8.89 -37.44 12.40
C GLY A 393 -9.42 -36.05 12.13
N VAL A 394 -9.37 -35.13 13.12
CA VAL A 394 -9.85 -33.76 12.99
C VAL A 394 -8.81 -32.93 12.25
N SER A 395 -9.24 -32.17 11.22
CA SER A 395 -8.38 -31.24 10.51
C SER A 395 -7.90 -30.14 11.46
N LYS A 396 -6.60 -29.87 11.41
CA LYS A 396 -5.93 -28.79 12.13
C LYS A 396 -5.37 -27.81 11.10
N GLY A 397 -5.49 -26.52 11.36
CA GLY A 397 -4.82 -25.53 10.53
C GLY A 397 -3.29 -25.71 10.58
N TRP A 398 -2.63 -25.50 9.46
CA TRP A 398 -1.18 -25.55 9.33
C TRP A 398 -0.65 -24.23 8.76
N LEU A 399 0.64 -23.97 8.97
CA LEU A 399 1.27 -22.77 8.46
C LEU A 399 2.04 -23.08 7.19
N SER A 400 1.79 -22.32 6.12
CA SER A 400 2.70 -22.26 5.01
C SER A 400 3.77 -21.21 5.30
N SER A 401 5.02 -21.56 5.15
CA SER A 401 6.11 -20.60 5.30
C SER A 401 7.33 -21.02 4.50
N MET A 402 8.12 -20.03 4.11
CA MET A 402 9.42 -20.30 3.52
C MET A 402 10.40 -20.70 4.62
N MET A 403 11.02 -21.86 4.46
CA MET A 403 12.13 -22.32 5.27
C MET A 403 13.37 -22.38 4.40
N ARG A 404 14.35 -21.50 4.69
CA ARG A 404 15.54 -21.27 3.87
C ARG A 404 15.17 -20.79 2.46
N ASP A 405 15.12 -21.65 1.48
CA ASP A 405 14.83 -21.35 0.07
C ASP A 405 13.63 -22.13 -0.46
N LYS A 406 12.91 -22.86 0.40
CA LYS A 406 11.77 -23.69 0.01
C LYS A 406 10.51 -23.35 0.80
N TRP A 407 9.38 -23.29 0.12
CA TRP A 407 8.06 -23.23 0.74
C TRP A 407 7.67 -24.60 1.29
N SER A 408 7.00 -24.61 2.43
CA SER A 408 6.61 -25.85 3.09
C SER A 408 5.34 -25.70 3.93
N ALA A 409 4.60 -26.78 4.04
CA ALA A 409 3.63 -26.95 5.11
C ALA A 409 4.39 -27.19 6.42
N ARG A 410 4.13 -26.37 7.45
CA ARG A 410 4.83 -26.47 8.73
C ARG A 410 3.85 -26.77 9.84
N VAL A 411 4.28 -27.65 10.72
CA VAL A 411 3.59 -27.90 11.97
C VAL A 411 4.42 -27.28 13.09
N TRP A 412 3.79 -26.36 13.81
CA TRP A 412 4.47 -25.56 14.83
C TRP A 412 4.21 -26.10 16.23
N LYS A 413 5.27 -26.53 16.91
CA LYS A 413 5.36 -26.98 18.32
C LYS A 413 4.40 -28.07 18.81
N ASN A 414 4.95 -29.01 19.58
CA ASN A 414 4.27 -30.06 20.36
C ASN A 414 3.36 -30.99 19.54
N LEU A 415 3.85 -31.43 18.37
CA LEU A 415 3.23 -32.56 17.72
C LEU A 415 3.37 -33.79 18.62
N SER A 416 2.27 -34.28 19.12
CA SER A 416 2.21 -35.62 19.65
C SER A 416 2.47 -36.60 18.49
N GLU A 417 2.96 -37.79 18.76
CA GLU A 417 3.20 -38.87 17.79
C GLU A 417 1.96 -39.21 16.92
N LYS A 418 0.84 -38.52 17.16
CA LYS A 418 -0.46 -38.78 16.57
C LYS A 418 -0.92 -37.71 15.56
N ASN A 419 -0.06 -36.73 15.20
CA ASN A 419 -0.38 -35.79 14.16
C ASN A 419 0.28 -36.22 12.84
N TYR A 420 -0.44 -36.05 11.72
CA TYR A 420 0.03 -36.45 10.41
C TYR A 420 -0.53 -35.55 9.30
N PHE A 421 0.20 -35.44 8.22
CA PHE A 421 -0.33 -34.91 6.97
C PHE A 421 -1.02 -36.06 6.22
N GLU A 422 -2.24 -35.81 5.79
CA GLU A 422 -3.03 -36.76 5.01
C GLU A 422 -3.26 -36.21 3.61
N ILE A 423 -3.02 -37.04 2.62
CA ILE A 423 -3.45 -36.85 1.24
C ILE A 423 -4.34 -38.02 0.85
N SER A 424 -5.33 -37.75 0.03
CA SER A 424 -6.18 -38.86 -0.50
C SER A 424 -6.41 -38.68 -1.99
N PHE A 425 -6.27 -39.75 -2.75
CA PHE A 425 -6.42 -39.75 -4.20
C PHE A 425 -6.83 -41.15 -4.69
N SER A 426 -7.31 -41.25 -5.93
CA SER A 426 -7.59 -42.52 -6.58
C SER A 426 -6.35 -43.08 -7.23
N THR A 427 -6.14 -44.38 -7.10
CA THR A 427 -5.08 -45.13 -7.81
C THR A 427 -5.67 -46.01 -8.91
N LYS A 428 -6.96 -45.85 -9.24
CA LYS A 428 -7.65 -46.66 -10.24
C LYS A 428 -7.04 -46.47 -11.63
N GLY A 429 -6.64 -47.56 -12.23
CA GLY A 429 -6.00 -47.57 -13.55
C GLY A 429 -4.49 -47.29 -13.53
N TYR A 430 -3.89 -47.03 -12.35
CA TYR A 430 -2.47 -46.76 -12.19
C TYR A 430 -1.76 -47.92 -11.50
N TYR A 431 -0.52 -48.19 -11.92
CA TYR A 431 0.33 -49.26 -11.44
C TYR A 431 1.77 -48.72 -11.23
N ASN A 432 2.55 -49.40 -10.40
CA ASN A 432 3.93 -49.03 -10.07
C ASN A 432 4.02 -47.60 -9.49
N ILE A 433 3.09 -47.25 -8.64
CA ILE A 433 2.93 -45.91 -8.07
C ILE A 433 4.04 -45.67 -7.07
N LYS A 434 4.57 -44.42 -7.10
CA LYS A 434 5.52 -43.94 -6.12
C LYS A 434 4.98 -42.68 -5.44
N VAL A 435 5.24 -42.56 -4.15
CA VAL A 435 4.94 -41.35 -3.37
C VAL A 435 6.24 -40.66 -3.06
N ALA A 436 6.38 -39.43 -3.55
CA ALA A 436 7.56 -38.61 -3.29
C ALA A 436 7.19 -37.39 -2.43
N ALA A 437 8.04 -37.06 -1.48
CA ALA A 437 7.87 -35.87 -0.66
C ALA A 437 9.23 -35.25 -0.32
N ALA A 438 9.33 -33.92 -0.37
CA ALA A 438 10.41 -33.19 0.25
C ALA A 438 10.05 -32.95 1.73
N VAL A 439 10.84 -33.52 2.63
CA VAL A 439 10.62 -33.42 4.07
C VAL A 439 11.87 -32.84 4.76
N GLY A 440 11.66 -32.07 5.81
CA GLY A 440 12.78 -31.41 6.49
C GLY A 440 12.51 -31.08 7.95
N ASP A 441 13.56 -30.77 8.69
CA ASP A 441 13.51 -30.31 10.06
C ASP A 441 14.30 -29.00 10.22
N ASP A 442 13.77 -28.08 10.99
CA ASP A 442 14.40 -26.77 11.29
C ASP A 442 15.08 -26.75 12.67
N PHE A 443 14.93 -27.78 13.47
CA PHE A 443 15.47 -27.89 14.81
C PHE A 443 16.48 -29.02 15.00
N ASN A 444 17.25 -28.96 16.08
CA ASN A 444 18.27 -29.96 16.45
C ASN A 444 17.63 -31.26 17.01
N GLY A 445 16.56 -31.75 16.42
CA GLY A 445 15.87 -32.98 16.83
C GLY A 445 16.06 -34.09 15.79
N HIS A 446 16.19 -35.32 16.25
CA HIS A 446 16.10 -36.48 15.36
C HIS A 446 14.61 -36.83 15.21
N SER A 447 13.99 -36.30 14.17
CA SER A 447 12.61 -36.64 13.86
C SER A 447 12.56 -37.80 12.87
N ILE A 448 11.67 -38.74 13.14
CA ILE A 448 11.38 -39.88 12.25
C ILE A 448 10.04 -39.61 11.59
N VAL A 449 9.99 -39.69 10.26
CA VAL A 449 8.78 -39.64 9.48
C VAL A 449 8.42 -41.05 9.01
N ASN A 450 7.20 -41.46 9.31
CA ASN A 450 6.64 -42.69 8.77
C ASN A 450 5.65 -42.34 7.63
N MET A 451 5.93 -42.81 6.43
CA MET A 451 5.00 -42.79 5.34
C MET A 451 4.07 -44.03 5.48
N GLN A 452 2.76 -43.78 5.49
CA GLN A 452 1.77 -44.83 5.67
C GLN A 452 0.70 -44.69 4.57
N ALA A 453 0.09 -45.80 4.18
CA ALA A 453 -1.02 -45.85 3.24
C ALA A 453 -2.20 -46.64 3.83
N SER A 454 -3.43 -46.27 3.44
CA SER A 454 -4.66 -46.89 3.89
C SER A 454 -5.67 -46.94 2.74
N LYS A 455 -6.52 -47.97 2.68
CA LYS A 455 -7.63 -48.09 1.73
C LYS A 455 -8.96 -47.58 2.30
N ASN A 456 -9.02 -47.35 3.59
CA ASN A 456 -10.26 -47.04 4.30
C ASN A 456 -10.14 -45.78 5.21
N GLY A 457 -8.95 -45.13 5.23
CA GLY A 457 -8.69 -43.96 6.04
C GLY A 457 -8.55 -44.23 7.54
N THR A 458 -8.54 -45.52 7.98
CA THR A 458 -8.43 -45.91 9.39
C THR A 458 -7.29 -46.89 9.65
N ASP A 459 -7.11 -47.87 8.80
CA ASP A 459 -6.11 -48.92 8.93
C ASP A 459 -4.88 -48.58 8.10
N PHE A 460 -3.93 -47.86 8.70
CA PHE A 460 -2.72 -47.43 8.04
C PHE A 460 -1.61 -48.46 8.14
N LYS A 461 -0.99 -48.75 7.00
CA LYS A 461 0.19 -49.59 6.88
C LYS A 461 1.40 -48.76 6.56
N THR A 462 2.49 -48.90 7.32
CA THR A 462 3.76 -48.24 7.03
C THR A 462 4.37 -48.77 5.73
N ILE A 463 4.60 -47.86 4.78
CA ILE A 463 5.21 -48.16 3.48
C ILE A 463 6.67 -47.66 3.42
N GLY A 464 7.07 -46.82 4.36
CA GLY A 464 8.45 -46.36 4.50
C GLY A 464 8.66 -45.60 5.79
N THR A 465 9.93 -45.55 6.23
CA THR A 465 10.36 -44.82 7.41
C THR A 465 11.63 -44.04 7.04
N TYR A 466 11.70 -42.80 7.44
CA TYR A 466 12.81 -41.93 7.12
C TYR A 466 13.26 -41.10 8.33
N ASN A 467 14.58 -41.03 8.55
CA ASN A 467 15.15 -40.15 9.57
C ASN A 467 15.47 -38.80 8.94
N LEU A 468 14.85 -37.74 9.44
CA LEU A 468 15.05 -36.38 8.91
C LEU A 468 16.49 -35.92 9.08
N PRO A 469 17.06 -35.21 8.09
CA PRO A 469 18.36 -34.58 8.23
C PRO A 469 18.30 -33.49 9.28
N ASN A 470 19.36 -33.35 10.06
CA ASN A 470 19.48 -32.28 11.03
C ASN A 470 19.59 -30.93 10.32
N ARG A 471 18.57 -30.07 10.43
CA ARG A 471 18.46 -28.74 9.80
C ARG A 471 18.60 -28.77 8.27
N GLY A 472 17.81 -29.55 7.60
CA GLY A 472 17.84 -29.62 6.15
C GLY A 472 16.57 -30.17 5.55
N TRP A 473 16.57 -30.24 4.24
CA TRP A 473 15.56 -30.90 3.42
C TRP A 473 16.15 -32.12 2.77
N ASP A 474 15.35 -33.15 2.61
CA ASP A 474 15.66 -34.30 1.79
C ASP A 474 14.43 -34.75 1.01
N GLU A 475 14.65 -35.21 -0.23
CA GLU A 475 13.59 -35.74 -1.08
C GLU A 475 13.56 -37.27 -0.90
N GLN A 476 12.42 -37.79 -0.51
CA GLN A 476 12.18 -39.20 -0.31
C GLN A 476 11.14 -39.72 -1.27
N GLU A 477 11.39 -40.89 -1.80
CA GLU A 477 10.48 -41.61 -2.68
C GLU A 477 10.22 -43.02 -2.12
N PHE A 478 8.97 -43.37 -2.01
CA PHE A 478 8.53 -44.68 -1.53
C PHE A 478 7.65 -45.37 -2.58
N ALA A 479 7.93 -46.63 -2.88
CA ALA A 479 7.04 -47.40 -3.72
C ALA A 479 5.73 -47.70 -2.95
N LEU A 480 4.59 -47.41 -3.56
CA LEU A 480 3.31 -47.82 -3.02
C LEU A 480 3.11 -49.32 -3.27
N PRO A 481 2.91 -50.14 -2.23
CA PRO A 481 2.65 -51.59 -2.41
C PRO A 481 1.47 -51.85 -3.33
N SER A 482 1.58 -52.86 -4.14
CA SER A 482 0.56 -53.22 -5.15
C SER A 482 -0.85 -53.43 -4.60
N GLU A 483 -0.98 -53.75 -3.32
CA GLU A 483 -2.29 -53.85 -2.66
C GLU A 483 -3.05 -52.50 -2.63
N PHE A 484 -2.37 -51.36 -2.78
CA PHE A 484 -2.95 -50.02 -2.84
C PHE A 484 -3.17 -49.54 -4.28
N GLU A 485 -2.79 -50.29 -5.28
CA GLU A 485 -3.05 -49.96 -6.69
C GLU A 485 -4.49 -50.32 -7.08
N GLY A 486 -5.02 -49.59 -8.08
CA GLY A 486 -6.37 -49.85 -8.59
C GLY A 486 -7.50 -49.55 -7.61
N GLN A 487 -7.27 -48.76 -6.58
CA GLN A 487 -8.26 -48.39 -5.56
C GLN A 487 -8.99 -47.10 -5.94
N ASP A 488 -10.27 -47.01 -5.61
CA ASP A 488 -11.03 -45.76 -5.78
C ASP A 488 -10.52 -44.63 -4.86
N LYS A 489 -9.92 -45.01 -3.72
CA LYS A 489 -9.32 -44.10 -2.77
C LYS A 489 -8.19 -44.75 -1.98
N VAL A 490 -7.08 -44.08 -1.90
CA VAL A 490 -5.95 -44.41 -1.02
C VAL A 490 -5.62 -43.16 -0.17
#